data_fd853837924695e669cef7021666bb63
#
_entry.id   fd853837924695e669cef7021666bb63
#
_cell.length_a   1.000
_cell.length_b   1.000
_cell.length_c   1.000
_cell.angle_alpha   90.00
_cell.angle_beta   90.00
_cell.angle_gamma   90.00
#
_symmetry.space_group_name_H-M   'P 1'
#
loop_
_entity.id
_entity.type
_entity.pdbx_description
1 polymer ?
#
loop_
_entity_poly.entity_id
_entity_poly.type
_entity_poly.pdbx_seq_one_letter_code
_entity_poly.pdbx_strand_id
1 'polypeptide(L)'
;MDEETPVLDTLAAITAVSIANSTLENRDLMLARIAALAAVDAPAISYLMNVGAAADSDITLDDVQGILIAIAPIIGTARTVSAATKITEALGFAIAAITAELEEELATMDAADED
;
A
#
# COMPACT_ATOMS: atom_id res chain seq x y z
N MET A 1 6.08 10.45 -20.68
CA MET A 1 5.88 9.01 -20.38
C MET A 1 7.19 8.29 -20.63
N ASP A 2 7.64 7.54 -19.67
CA ASP A 2 8.88 6.77 -19.77
C ASP A 2 8.69 5.55 -20.66
N GLU A 3 9.56 5.37 -21.68
CA GLU A 3 9.48 4.24 -22.60
C GLU A 3 9.81 2.91 -21.92
N GLU A 4 10.51 2.92 -20.78
CA GLU A 4 10.92 1.71 -20.07
C GLU A 4 9.82 1.12 -19.18
N THR A 5 8.79 1.91 -18.82
CA THR A 5 7.72 1.47 -17.91
C THR A 5 6.33 1.87 -18.38
N PRO A 6 5.95 1.53 -19.64
CA PRO A 6 4.66 1.99 -20.18
C PRO A 6 3.45 1.45 -19.41
N VAL A 7 3.51 0.23 -18.89
CA VAL A 7 2.42 -0.36 -18.11
C VAL A 7 2.26 0.37 -16.78
N LEU A 8 3.35 0.58 -16.06
CA LEU A 8 3.33 1.29 -14.78
C LEU A 8 2.87 2.74 -14.94
N ASP A 9 3.33 3.40 -16.01
CA ASP A 9 2.94 4.78 -16.31
C ASP A 9 1.44 4.88 -16.58
N THR A 10 0.89 3.92 -17.30
CA THR A 10 -0.55 3.85 -17.60
C THR A 10 -1.35 3.62 -16.32
N LEU A 11 -0.92 2.71 -15.47
CA LEU A 11 -1.58 2.44 -14.20
C LEU A 11 -1.52 3.66 -13.27
N ALA A 12 -0.39 4.35 -13.24
CA ALA A 12 -0.25 5.58 -12.46
C ALA A 12 -1.19 6.67 -12.97
N ALA A 13 -1.34 6.80 -14.29
CA ALA A 13 -2.26 7.77 -14.90
C ALA A 13 -3.71 7.45 -14.55
N ILE A 14 -4.12 6.19 -14.61
CA ILE A 14 -5.47 5.75 -14.23
C ILE A 14 -5.72 6.07 -12.75
N THR A 15 -4.76 5.82 -11.90
CA THR A 15 -4.85 6.10 -10.46
C THR A 15 -5.03 7.61 -10.23
N ALA A 16 -4.24 8.45 -10.90
CA ALA A 16 -4.33 9.90 -10.77
C ALA A 16 -5.70 10.43 -11.21
N VAL A 17 -6.22 9.93 -12.33
CA VAL A 17 -7.55 10.32 -12.84
C VAL A 17 -8.64 9.88 -11.87
N SER A 18 -8.53 8.67 -11.31
CA SER A 18 -9.47 8.15 -10.32
C SER A 18 -9.52 9.05 -9.08
N ILE A 19 -8.37 9.44 -8.56
CA ILE A 19 -8.28 10.33 -7.40
C ILE A 19 -8.91 11.69 -7.72
N ALA A 20 -8.58 12.25 -8.89
CA ALA A 20 -9.05 13.57 -9.29
C ALA A 20 -10.57 13.64 -9.46
N ASN A 21 -11.19 12.55 -9.91
CA ASN A 21 -12.62 12.50 -10.20
C ASN A 21 -13.48 11.92 -9.07
N SER A 22 -12.85 11.32 -8.05
CA SER A 22 -13.59 10.77 -6.92
C SER A 22 -14.14 11.89 -6.04
N THR A 23 -15.37 11.71 -5.56
CA THR A 23 -15.98 12.62 -4.58
C THR A 23 -15.68 12.22 -3.15
N LEU A 24 -15.00 11.08 -2.96
CA LEU A 24 -14.65 10.59 -1.64
C LEU A 24 -13.44 11.34 -1.07
N GLU A 25 -13.44 11.52 0.25
CA GLU A 25 -12.26 12.01 0.94
C GLU A 25 -11.15 10.96 0.84
N ASN A 26 -9.90 11.38 0.98
CA ASN A 26 -8.73 10.51 0.81
C ASN A 26 -8.79 9.26 1.67
N ARG A 27 -9.22 9.39 2.92
CA ARG A 27 -9.35 8.24 3.82
C ARG A 27 -10.36 7.23 3.30
N ASP A 28 -11.56 7.67 2.94
CA ASP A 28 -12.62 6.81 2.43
C ASP A 28 -12.23 6.16 1.12
N LEU A 29 -11.57 6.91 0.25
CA LEU A 29 -11.05 6.40 -1.03
C LEU A 29 -10.07 5.25 -0.79
N MET A 30 -9.14 5.41 0.17
CA MET A 30 -8.16 4.36 0.48
C MET A 30 -8.79 3.14 1.12
N LEU A 31 -9.79 3.33 2.00
CA LEU A 31 -10.56 2.20 2.57
C LEU A 31 -11.23 1.40 1.47
N ALA A 32 -11.87 2.08 0.50
CA ALA A 32 -12.53 1.45 -0.63
C ALA A 32 -11.53 0.68 -1.50
N ARG A 33 -10.36 1.25 -1.77
CA ARG A 33 -9.33 0.61 -2.59
C ARG A 33 -8.78 -0.66 -1.93
N ILE A 34 -8.50 -0.61 -0.64
CA ILE A 34 -8.00 -1.78 0.10
C ILE A 34 -9.04 -2.89 0.10
N ALA A 35 -10.31 -2.55 0.34
CA ALA A 35 -11.41 -3.53 0.29
C ALA A 35 -11.52 -4.17 -1.10
N ALA A 36 -11.41 -3.38 -2.16
CA ALA A 36 -11.47 -3.87 -3.53
C ALA A 36 -10.30 -4.80 -3.86
N LEU A 37 -9.09 -4.46 -3.43
CA LEU A 37 -7.91 -5.31 -3.61
C LEU A 37 -8.10 -6.67 -2.96
N ALA A 38 -8.65 -6.70 -1.74
CA ALA A 38 -8.93 -7.94 -1.04
C ALA A 38 -9.99 -8.77 -1.79
N ALA A 39 -11.04 -8.12 -2.27
CA ALA A 39 -12.14 -8.79 -2.97
C ALA A 39 -11.70 -9.45 -4.29
N VAL A 40 -10.77 -8.84 -5.01
CA VAL A 40 -10.25 -9.40 -6.28
C VAL A 40 -9.03 -10.30 -6.07
N ASP A 41 -8.64 -10.53 -4.83
CA ASP A 41 -7.45 -11.32 -4.48
C ASP A 41 -6.19 -10.79 -5.15
N ALA A 42 -5.94 -9.50 -4.99
CA ALA A 42 -4.79 -8.82 -5.57
C ALA A 42 -3.46 -9.35 -5.01
N PRO A 43 -2.39 -9.35 -5.80
CA PRO A 43 -1.06 -9.75 -5.30
C PRO A 43 -0.49 -8.72 -4.32
N ALA A 44 0.52 -9.14 -3.55
CA ALA A 44 1.15 -8.29 -2.54
C ALA A 44 1.66 -6.96 -3.11
N ILE A 45 2.17 -6.96 -4.35
CA ILE A 45 2.67 -5.74 -5.00
C ILE A 45 1.60 -4.65 -5.12
N SER A 46 0.34 -5.04 -5.33
CA SER A 46 -0.77 -4.07 -5.44
C SER A 46 -1.00 -3.36 -4.10
N TYR A 47 -0.91 -4.09 -3.00
CA TYR A 47 -0.98 -3.47 -1.67
C TYR A 47 0.23 -2.58 -1.40
N LEU A 48 1.43 -3.05 -1.76
CA LEU A 48 2.66 -2.30 -1.57
C LEU A 48 2.61 -0.94 -2.27
N MET A 49 2.08 -0.90 -3.49
CA MET A 49 1.95 0.34 -4.26
C MET A 49 1.01 1.35 -3.60
N ASN A 50 0.14 0.91 -2.69
CA ASN A 50 -0.81 1.77 -2.00
C ASN A 50 -0.41 2.10 -0.56
N VAL A 51 0.70 1.54 -0.05
CA VAL A 51 1.12 1.74 1.36
C VAL A 51 1.37 3.20 1.68
N GLY A 52 2.09 3.92 0.81
CA GLY A 52 2.40 5.33 1.03
C GLY A 52 1.14 6.19 1.09
N ALA A 53 0.24 6.02 0.13
CA ALA A 53 -1.02 6.76 0.08
C ALA A 53 -1.92 6.43 1.28
N ALA A 54 -1.94 5.17 1.71
CA ALA A 54 -2.70 4.75 2.90
C ALA A 54 -2.15 5.43 4.16
N ALA A 55 -0.83 5.45 4.34
CA ALA A 55 -0.20 6.12 5.47
C ALA A 55 -0.50 7.63 5.46
N ASP A 56 -0.42 8.27 4.30
CA ASP A 56 -0.72 9.70 4.14
C ASP A 56 -2.19 10.02 4.42
N SER A 57 -3.07 9.04 4.31
CA SER A 57 -4.50 9.16 4.57
C SER A 57 -4.90 8.70 5.98
N ASP A 58 -3.92 8.49 6.86
CA ASP A 58 -4.11 8.08 8.25
C ASP A 58 -4.79 6.71 8.40
N ILE A 59 -4.56 5.79 7.46
CA ILE A 59 -5.03 4.41 7.57
C ILE A 59 -4.12 3.65 8.53
N THR A 60 -4.71 3.07 9.56
CA THR A 60 -3.99 2.30 10.58
C THR A 60 -4.16 0.79 10.34
N LEU A 61 -3.37 -0.02 11.07
CA LEU A 61 -3.54 -1.48 11.05
C LEU A 61 -4.92 -1.88 11.57
N ASP A 62 -5.44 -1.17 12.58
CA ASP A 62 -6.80 -1.41 13.07
C ASP A 62 -7.84 -1.18 11.98
N ASP A 63 -7.65 -0.14 11.16
CA ASP A 63 -8.52 0.13 10.01
C ASP A 63 -8.49 -1.01 9.01
N VAL A 64 -7.31 -1.53 8.71
CA VAL A 64 -7.14 -2.66 7.78
C VAL A 64 -7.85 -3.91 8.32
N GLN A 65 -7.68 -4.20 9.60
CA GLN A 65 -8.40 -5.30 10.25
C GLN A 65 -9.91 -5.10 10.18
N GLY A 66 -10.37 -3.87 10.43
CA GLY A 66 -11.79 -3.51 10.33
C GLY A 66 -12.33 -3.73 8.92
N ILE A 67 -11.56 -3.38 7.88
CA ILE A 67 -11.94 -3.62 6.48
C ILE A 67 -12.14 -5.12 6.25
N LEU A 68 -11.16 -5.95 6.64
CA LEU A 68 -11.22 -7.39 6.43
C LEU A 68 -12.41 -8.03 7.15
N ILE A 69 -12.69 -7.58 8.36
CA ILE A 69 -13.86 -8.04 9.13
C ILE A 69 -15.15 -7.65 8.39
N ALA A 70 -15.23 -6.42 7.91
CA ALA A 70 -16.42 -5.89 7.23
C ALA A 70 -16.73 -6.66 5.95
N ILE A 71 -15.72 -7.02 5.16
CA ILE A 71 -15.90 -7.65 3.86
C ILE A 71 -15.88 -9.17 3.90
N ALA A 72 -15.43 -9.78 5.00
CA ALA A 72 -15.32 -11.24 5.12
C ALA A 72 -16.62 -11.98 4.76
N PRO A 73 -17.81 -11.53 5.18
CA PRO A 73 -19.07 -12.19 4.79
C PRO A 73 -19.34 -12.14 3.29
N ILE A 74 -18.75 -11.19 2.58
CA ILE A 74 -18.97 -10.99 1.15
C ILE A 74 -17.98 -11.80 0.32
N ILE A 75 -16.67 -11.74 0.68
CA ILE A 75 -15.61 -12.34 -0.13
C ILE A 75 -15.26 -13.77 0.30
N GLY A 76 -15.61 -14.16 1.52
CA GLY A 76 -15.37 -15.50 2.05
C GLY A 76 -14.04 -15.67 2.75
N THR A 77 -13.92 -16.76 3.49
CA THR A 77 -12.76 -17.06 4.35
C THR A 77 -11.44 -17.14 3.58
N ALA A 78 -11.43 -17.85 2.45
CA ALA A 78 -10.20 -18.06 1.70
C ALA A 78 -9.60 -16.75 1.21
N ARG A 79 -10.42 -15.86 0.65
CA ARG A 79 -9.96 -14.55 0.16
C ARG A 79 -9.55 -13.61 1.30
N THR A 80 -10.25 -13.69 2.42
CA THR A 80 -9.92 -12.88 3.60
C THR A 80 -8.55 -13.28 4.15
N VAL A 81 -8.27 -14.57 4.27
CA VAL A 81 -6.96 -15.08 4.71
C VAL A 81 -5.87 -14.71 3.71
N SER A 82 -6.14 -14.88 2.42
CA SER A 82 -5.20 -14.50 1.36
C SER A 82 -4.87 -13.01 1.42
N ALA A 83 -5.87 -12.15 1.60
CA ALA A 83 -5.67 -10.71 1.73
C ALA A 83 -4.79 -10.38 2.94
N ALA A 84 -5.08 -10.97 4.10
CA ALA A 84 -4.28 -10.76 5.31
C ALA A 84 -2.82 -11.14 5.10
N THR A 85 -2.57 -12.28 4.46
CA THR A 85 -1.20 -12.75 4.15
C THR A 85 -0.47 -11.78 3.22
N LYS A 86 -1.12 -11.34 2.14
CA LYS A 86 -0.53 -10.44 1.15
C LYS A 86 -0.29 -9.05 1.70
N ILE A 87 -1.18 -8.55 2.55
CA ILE A 87 -0.99 -7.28 3.25
C ILE A 87 0.23 -7.36 4.16
N THR A 88 0.37 -8.46 4.90
CA THR A 88 1.53 -8.67 5.77
C THR A 88 2.83 -8.70 4.98
N GLU A 89 2.85 -9.37 3.84
CA GLU A 89 4.01 -9.38 2.94
C GLU A 89 4.35 -7.96 2.46
N ALA A 90 3.35 -7.21 2.01
CA ALA A 90 3.54 -5.84 1.52
C ALA A 90 4.10 -4.93 2.61
N LEU A 91 3.59 -5.02 3.83
CA LEU A 91 4.09 -4.25 4.98
C LEU A 91 5.51 -4.66 5.34
N GLY A 92 5.84 -5.94 5.26
CA GLY A 92 7.19 -6.42 5.49
C GLY A 92 8.19 -5.82 4.52
N PHE A 93 7.86 -5.76 3.24
CA PHE A 93 8.70 -5.10 2.23
C PHE A 93 8.86 -3.61 2.50
N ALA A 94 7.78 -2.91 2.87
CA ALA A 94 7.83 -1.48 3.16
C ALA A 94 8.72 -1.20 4.38
N ILE A 95 8.59 -2.00 5.43
CA ILE A 95 9.40 -1.86 6.65
C ILE A 95 10.88 -2.13 6.33
N ALA A 96 11.17 -3.16 5.54
CA ALA A 96 12.54 -3.49 5.15
C ALA A 96 13.20 -2.35 4.37
N ALA A 97 12.45 -1.73 3.44
CA ALA A 97 12.95 -0.60 2.66
C ALA A 97 13.26 0.61 3.54
N ILE A 98 12.36 0.94 4.48
CA ILE A 98 12.56 2.04 5.42
C ILE A 98 13.75 1.76 6.33
N THR A 99 13.89 0.54 6.83
CA THR A 99 15.00 0.13 7.68
C THR A 99 16.34 0.28 6.95
N ALA A 100 16.40 -0.15 5.68
CA ALA A 100 17.60 -0.01 4.86
C ALA A 100 17.99 1.46 4.66
N GLU A 101 17.00 2.33 4.40
CA GLU A 101 17.24 3.77 4.26
C GLU A 101 17.80 4.38 5.55
N LEU A 102 17.24 4.00 6.70
CA LEU A 102 17.70 4.49 8.00
C LEU A 102 19.11 4.01 8.31
N GLU A 103 19.43 2.76 8.03
CA GLU A 103 20.78 2.22 8.22
C GLU A 103 21.80 2.94 7.35
N GLU A 104 21.45 3.22 6.10
CA GLU A 104 22.31 3.95 5.18
C GLU A 104 22.53 5.39 5.66
N GLU A 105 21.49 6.05 6.12
CA GLU A 105 21.57 7.41 6.65
C GLU A 105 22.42 7.47 7.91
N LEU A 106 22.26 6.52 8.82
CA LEU A 106 23.07 6.42 10.03
C LEU A 106 24.55 6.18 9.71
N ALA A 107 24.85 5.32 8.74
CA ALA A 107 26.22 5.08 8.29
C ALA A 107 26.86 6.34 7.74
N THR A 108 26.09 7.14 7.00
CA THR A 108 26.55 8.43 6.47
C THR A 108 26.85 9.43 7.59
N MET A 109 26.02 9.48 8.61
CA MET A 109 26.20 10.34 9.77
C MET A 109 27.44 9.95 10.56
N ASP A 110 27.67 8.66 10.79
CA ASP A 110 28.88 8.16 11.48
C ASP A 110 30.15 8.51 10.72
N ALA A 111 30.14 8.38 9.40
CA ALA A 111 31.26 8.74 8.55
C ALA A 111 31.57 10.24 8.63
N ALA A 112 30.55 11.09 8.76
CA ALA A 112 30.71 12.54 8.91
C ALA A 112 31.31 12.91 10.27
N ASP A 113 31.05 12.14 11.31
CA ASP A 113 31.58 12.38 12.67
C ASP A 113 33.03 11.91 12.86
N GLU A 114 33.57 11.12 11.94
CA GLU A 114 34.93 10.58 12.04
C GLU A 114 36.04 11.56 11.65
N ASP A 115 35.72 12.75 11.24
CA ASP A 115 36.71 13.79 10.93
C ASP A 115 37.35 14.37 12.21
#